data_7659136b878601e7d1006527c0ddcd5e
#
_entry.id   7659136b878601e7d1006527c0ddcd5e
#
_cell.length_a   1.000
_cell.length_b   1.000
_cell.length_c   1.000
_cell.angle_alpha   90.00
_cell.angle_beta   90.00
_cell.angle_gamma   90.00
#
_symmetry.space_group_name_H-M   'P 1'
#
loop_
_entity.id
_entity.type
_entity.pdbx_description
1 polymer ?
#
loop_
_entity_poly.entity_id
_entity_poly.type
_entity_poly.pdbx_seq_one_letter_code
_entity_poly.pdbx_strand_id
1 'polypeptide(L)'
;MAELPAPPEDIVLAHFIVSDDVERSVRFYTEVLGGRVEFTGPGGLTYVALSNSWIIINVGGGPTDDKPDVTLEVPGDRDRVSSFLNIRVRDIEAVYAEWSARGGQFLTPPKQHQYEIRCYLRDPDGHLIEVGQTTDPGGDWTPHWPSSVPAEEPG
;
A
#
# COMPACT_ATOMS: atom_id res chain seq x y z
N MET A 1 20.60 -16.20 -11.24
CA MET A 1 19.66 -15.07 -11.09
C MET A 1 20.39 -13.83 -11.57
N ALA A 2 19.77 -13.03 -12.41
CA ALA A 2 20.38 -11.78 -12.88
C ALA A 2 20.52 -10.79 -11.73
N GLU A 3 21.63 -10.08 -11.70
CA GLU A 3 21.82 -8.99 -10.74
C GLU A 3 20.94 -7.78 -11.12
N LEU A 4 20.55 -7.02 -10.14
CA LEU A 4 19.86 -5.75 -10.37
C LEU A 4 20.80 -4.77 -11.11
N PRO A 5 20.25 -3.91 -11.99
CA PRO A 5 21.07 -2.93 -12.71
C PRO A 5 21.68 -1.85 -11.82
N ALA A 6 21.25 -1.78 -10.55
CA ALA A 6 21.78 -0.92 -9.51
C ALA A 6 21.86 -1.71 -8.19
N PRO A 7 22.71 -1.30 -7.24
CA PRO A 7 22.69 -1.90 -5.91
C PRO A 7 21.30 -1.79 -5.28
N PRO A 8 20.87 -2.79 -4.47
CA PRO A 8 19.55 -2.75 -3.83
C PRO A 8 19.27 -1.49 -3.03
N GLU A 9 20.27 -0.90 -2.39
CA GLU A 9 20.18 0.36 -1.65
C GLU A 9 19.88 1.59 -2.53
N ASP A 10 20.09 1.48 -3.82
CA ASP A 10 19.79 2.56 -4.78
C ASP A 10 18.42 2.37 -5.46
N ILE A 11 17.65 1.37 -5.03
CA ILE A 11 16.33 1.07 -5.60
C ILE A 11 15.27 1.20 -4.51
N VAL A 12 14.25 2.01 -4.78
CA VAL A 12 13.08 2.14 -3.92
C VAL A 12 11.84 1.71 -4.70
N LEU A 13 11.08 0.80 -4.13
CA LEU A 13 9.78 0.43 -4.66
C LEU A 13 8.73 1.37 -4.09
N ALA A 14 7.93 1.95 -4.96
CA ALA A 14 6.82 2.80 -4.57
C ALA A 14 5.54 2.32 -5.27
N HIS A 15 4.41 2.54 -4.62
CA HIS A 15 3.10 2.22 -5.18
C HIS A 15 2.42 3.51 -5.63
N PHE A 16 2.17 3.62 -6.93
CA PHE A 16 1.47 4.77 -7.50
C PHE A 16 -0.03 4.50 -7.57
N ILE A 17 -0.84 5.43 -7.10
CA ILE A 17 -2.29 5.38 -7.22
C ILE A 17 -2.83 6.65 -7.84
N VAL A 18 -3.88 6.48 -8.63
CA VAL A 18 -4.66 7.58 -9.20
C VAL A 18 -5.78 7.93 -8.22
N SER A 19 -5.99 9.22 -7.99
CA SER A 19 -7.06 9.72 -7.12
C SER A 19 -7.86 10.83 -7.82
N ASP A 20 -9.17 10.80 -7.65
CA ASP A 20 -10.06 11.89 -8.06
C ASP A 20 -10.01 13.07 -7.08
N ASP A 21 -9.57 12.82 -5.85
CA ASP A 21 -9.43 13.81 -4.80
C ASP A 21 -8.20 13.48 -3.96
N VAL A 22 -7.08 14.08 -4.33
CA VAL A 22 -5.77 13.79 -3.71
C VAL A 22 -5.77 14.09 -2.22
N GLU A 23 -6.38 15.19 -1.78
CA GLU A 23 -6.42 15.54 -0.35
C GLU A 23 -7.18 14.49 0.46
N ARG A 24 -8.30 14.00 -0.07
CA ARG A 24 -9.07 12.92 0.56
C ARG A 24 -8.24 11.64 0.66
N SER A 25 -7.53 11.27 -0.39
CA SER A 25 -6.65 10.10 -0.39
C SER A 25 -5.49 10.27 0.57
N VAL A 26 -4.84 11.42 0.61
CA VAL A 26 -3.78 11.72 1.57
C VAL A 26 -4.29 11.57 3.01
N ARG A 27 -5.46 12.07 3.33
CA ARG A 27 -6.06 11.89 4.67
C ARG A 27 -6.24 10.40 5.00
N PHE A 28 -6.70 9.60 4.07
CA PHE A 28 -6.85 8.15 4.29
C PHE A 28 -5.50 7.49 4.60
N TYR A 29 -4.49 7.71 3.76
CA TYR A 29 -3.19 7.06 3.94
C TYR A 29 -2.43 7.57 5.18
N THR A 30 -2.71 8.78 5.64
CA THR A 30 -2.10 9.34 6.86
C THR A 30 -2.93 9.07 8.11
N GLU A 31 -4.21 9.37 8.12
CA GLU A 31 -5.05 9.30 9.32
C GLU A 31 -5.55 7.88 9.62
N VAL A 32 -5.83 7.08 8.59
CA VAL A 32 -6.27 5.69 8.78
C VAL A 32 -5.08 4.75 8.85
N LEU A 33 -4.20 4.76 7.85
CA LEU A 33 -3.08 3.83 7.76
C LEU A 33 -1.84 4.26 8.54
N GLY A 34 -1.74 5.52 8.93
CA GLY A 34 -0.63 6.03 9.75
C GLY A 34 0.60 6.47 8.96
N GLY A 35 0.44 6.73 7.67
CA GLY A 35 1.51 7.26 6.83
C GLY A 35 1.86 8.72 7.16
N ARG A 36 2.95 9.19 6.60
CA ARG A 36 3.45 10.56 6.76
C ARG A 36 3.71 11.20 5.40
N VAL A 37 3.21 12.41 5.19
CA VAL A 37 3.53 13.18 3.98
C VAL A 37 5.02 13.51 3.95
N GLU A 38 5.70 13.09 2.89
CA GLU A 38 7.12 13.39 2.65
C GLU A 38 7.32 14.54 1.66
N PHE A 39 6.44 14.63 0.69
CA PHE A 39 6.58 15.60 -0.38
C PHE A 39 5.22 15.91 -1.00
N THR A 40 5.01 17.19 -1.33
CA THR A 40 3.88 17.65 -2.15
C THR A 40 4.42 18.50 -3.27
N GLY A 41 4.13 18.11 -4.49
CA GLY A 41 4.58 18.76 -5.71
C GLY A 41 3.49 19.52 -6.43
N PRO A 42 3.80 20.04 -7.63
CA PRO A 42 2.84 20.75 -8.46
C PRO A 42 1.60 19.88 -8.79
N GLY A 43 0.44 20.52 -8.86
CA GLY A 43 -0.82 19.82 -9.21
C GLY A 43 -1.37 18.91 -8.11
N GLY A 44 -0.78 18.95 -6.89
CA GLY A 44 -1.23 18.16 -5.77
C GLY A 44 -0.56 16.79 -5.65
N LEU A 45 0.34 16.42 -6.57
CA LEU A 45 1.14 15.20 -6.43
C LEU A 45 1.72 15.08 -5.02
N THR A 46 1.43 14.00 -4.32
CA THR A 46 1.84 13.82 -2.92
C THR A 46 2.48 12.45 -2.72
N TYR A 47 3.61 12.44 -2.04
CA TYR A 47 4.28 11.22 -1.60
C TYR A 47 4.01 11.03 -0.11
N VAL A 48 3.44 9.88 0.22
CA VAL A 48 3.19 9.47 1.60
C VAL A 48 4.11 8.30 1.93
N ALA A 49 4.98 8.48 2.91
CA ALA A 49 5.77 7.38 3.44
C ALA A 49 4.86 6.48 4.28
N LEU A 50 4.84 5.21 3.96
CA LEU A 50 4.11 4.18 4.69
C LEU A 50 5.04 2.99 4.91
N SER A 51 5.46 2.80 6.16
CA SER A 51 6.43 1.77 6.52
C SER A 51 7.71 1.86 5.66
N ASN A 52 8.03 0.82 4.90
CA ASN A 52 9.24 0.71 4.10
C ASN A 52 9.08 1.15 2.64
N SER A 53 8.02 1.85 2.31
CA SER A 53 7.72 2.24 0.92
C SER A 53 7.04 3.61 0.85
N TRP A 54 6.83 4.07 -0.36
CA TRP A 54 6.05 5.28 -0.64
C TRP A 54 4.76 4.92 -1.37
N ILE A 55 3.70 5.62 -0.99
CA ILE A 55 2.47 5.71 -1.78
C ILE A 55 2.53 7.06 -2.51
N ILE A 56 2.55 7.01 -3.83
CA ILE A 56 2.54 8.21 -4.67
C ILE A 56 1.10 8.43 -5.12
N ILE A 57 0.54 9.56 -4.73
CA ILE A 57 -0.86 9.90 -5.01
C ILE A 57 -0.91 11.05 -5.98
N ASN A 58 -1.59 10.87 -7.11
CA ASN A 58 -1.75 11.92 -8.10
C ASN A 58 -3.09 11.81 -8.81
N VAL A 59 -3.47 12.86 -9.50
CA VAL A 59 -4.63 12.85 -10.39
C VAL A 59 -4.38 11.98 -11.61
N GLY A 60 -5.44 11.50 -12.21
CA GLY A 60 -5.38 10.80 -13.48
C GLY A 60 -5.02 11.71 -14.65
N GLY A 61 -4.90 11.13 -15.80
CA GLY A 61 -4.63 11.87 -17.03
C GLY A 61 -4.52 10.95 -18.24
N GLY A 62 -4.64 11.54 -19.39
CA GLY A 62 -4.52 10.82 -20.66
C GLY A 62 -3.08 10.48 -21.03
N PRO A 63 -2.87 9.96 -22.25
CA PRO A 63 -1.56 9.62 -22.75
C PRO A 63 -0.57 10.77 -22.72
N THR A 64 0.68 10.45 -22.54
CA THR A 64 1.84 11.35 -22.63
C THR A 64 2.84 10.77 -23.61
N ASP A 65 3.88 11.51 -23.96
CA ASP A 65 4.88 11.06 -24.94
C ASP A 65 5.72 9.87 -24.45
N ASP A 66 5.83 9.69 -23.13
CA ASP A 66 6.52 8.56 -22.49
C ASP A 66 5.60 7.35 -22.17
N LYS A 67 4.29 7.52 -22.33
CA LYS A 67 3.29 6.45 -22.27
C LYS A 67 2.14 6.74 -23.26
N PRO A 68 2.40 6.59 -24.56
CA PRO A 68 1.58 7.19 -25.62
C PRO A 68 0.15 6.65 -25.72
N ASP A 69 -0.14 5.48 -25.19
CA ASP A 69 -1.47 4.86 -25.30
C ASP A 69 -2.10 4.60 -23.93
N VAL A 70 -1.49 5.09 -22.85
CA VAL A 70 -1.92 4.80 -21.48
C VAL A 70 -2.68 5.97 -20.89
N THR A 71 -3.89 5.70 -20.43
CA THR A 71 -4.68 6.62 -19.60
C THR A 71 -4.64 6.16 -18.15
N LEU A 72 -4.35 7.09 -17.25
CA LEU A 72 -4.40 6.87 -15.80
C LEU A 72 -5.75 7.34 -15.27
N GLU A 73 -6.48 6.43 -14.65
CA GLU A 73 -7.81 6.74 -14.08
C GLU A 73 -8.04 5.92 -12.80
N VAL A 74 -8.97 6.37 -11.98
CA VAL A 74 -9.43 5.60 -10.83
C VAL A 74 -10.16 4.33 -11.28
N PRO A 75 -10.28 3.29 -10.42
CA PRO A 75 -10.99 2.07 -10.77
C PRO A 75 -12.41 2.35 -11.27
N GLY A 76 -12.71 1.97 -12.51
CA GLY A 76 -14.05 2.08 -13.07
C GLY A 76 -15.01 1.03 -12.52
N ASP A 77 -14.51 -0.18 -12.31
CA ASP A 77 -15.20 -1.27 -11.62
C ASP A 77 -14.36 -1.70 -10.42
N ARG A 78 -14.85 -1.39 -9.21
CA ARG A 78 -14.15 -1.67 -7.96
C ARG A 78 -14.00 -3.16 -7.65
N ASP A 79 -14.81 -4.01 -8.29
CA ASP A 79 -14.81 -5.45 -8.09
C ASP A 79 -13.92 -6.18 -9.12
N ARG A 80 -13.32 -5.45 -10.07
CA ARG A 80 -12.39 -5.99 -11.07
C ARG A 80 -11.01 -5.39 -10.87
N VAL A 81 -10.12 -6.16 -10.25
CA VAL A 81 -8.81 -5.69 -9.80
C VAL A 81 -7.73 -6.57 -10.38
N SER A 82 -6.69 -5.96 -10.97
CA SER A 82 -5.54 -6.66 -11.53
C SER A 82 -4.28 -6.57 -10.66
N SER A 83 -4.21 -5.60 -9.76
CA SER A 83 -3.14 -5.47 -8.79
C SER A 83 -3.63 -4.69 -7.57
N PHE A 84 -2.96 -4.86 -6.44
CA PHE A 84 -3.32 -4.17 -5.20
C PHE A 84 -2.10 -4.05 -4.29
N LEU A 85 -2.16 -3.09 -3.39
CA LEU A 85 -1.18 -2.96 -2.31
C LEU A 85 -1.40 -4.10 -1.30
N ASN A 86 -0.34 -4.82 -0.97
CA ASN A 86 -0.35 -5.87 0.05
C ASN A 86 0.47 -5.42 1.24
N ILE A 87 -0.16 -5.32 2.41
CA ILE A 87 0.47 -4.89 3.65
C ILE A 87 0.54 -6.09 4.58
N ARG A 88 1.76 -6.51 4.92
CA ARG A 88 1.97 -7.63 5.84
C ARG A 88 2.18 -7.08 7.25
N VAL A 89 1.44 -7.63 8.21
CA VAL A 89 1.45 -7.18 9.61
C VAL A 89 1.66 -8.35 10.56
N ARG A 90 2.12 -8.04 11.76
CA ARG A 90 2.35 -9.05 12.79
C ARG A 90 1.08 -9.43 13.55
N ASP A 91 0.18 -8.46 13.76
CA ASP A 91 -1.07 -8.64 14.52
C ASP A 91 -2.22 -8.03 13.74
N ILE A 92 -2.84 -8.84 12.91
CA ILE A 92 -3.92 -8.38 12.03
C ILE A 92 -5.19 -7.99 12.80
N GLU A 93 -5.46 -8.62 13.93
CA GLU A 93 -6.64 -8.29 14.74
C GLU A 93 -6.50 -6.88 15.33
N ALA A 94 -5.32 -6.54 15.84
CA ALA A 94 -5.04 -5.19 16.34
C ALA A 94 -5.12 -4.15 15.23
N VAL A 95 -4.54 -4.44 14.06
CA VAL A 95 -4.59 -3.54 12.90
C VAL A 95 -6.02 -3.35 12.40
N TYR A 96 -6.77 -4.43 12.28
CA TYR A 96 -8.18 -4.37 11.88
C TYR A 96 -9.01 -3.49 12.83
N ALA A 97 -8.85 -3.70 14.14
CA ALA A 97 -9.56 -2.92 15.15
C ALA A 97 -9.18 -1.43 15.09
N GLU A 98 -7.90 -1.12 15.01
CA GLU A 98 -7.42 0.26 15.00
C GLU A 98 -7.79 0.99 13.72
N TRP A 99 -7.57 0.39 12.56
CA TRP A 99 -7.89 1.03 11.29
C TRP A 99 -9.40 1.18 11.07
N SER A 100 -10.20 0.22 11.55
CA SER A 100 -11.66 0.35 11.56
C SER A 100 -12.12 1.52 12.45
N ALA A 101 -11.53 1.68 13.63
CA ALA A 101 -11.82 2.78 14.54
C ALA A 101 -11.45 4.15 13.93
N ARG A 102 -10.45 4.20 13.06
CA ARG A 102 -10.04 5.41 12.33
C ARG A 102 -10.86 5.67 11.06
N GLY A 103 -11.83 4.83 10.75
CA GLY A 103 -12.72 4.99 9.60
C GLY A 103 -12.39 4.11 8.40
N GLY A 104 -11.45 3.20 8.50
CA GLY A 104 -11.17 2.21 7.46
C GLY A 104 -12.37 1.30 7.20
N GLN A 105 -12.67 1.07 5.92
CA GLN A 105 -13.81 0.27 5.50
C GLN A 105 -13.34 -1.08 4.95
N PHE A 106 -13.37 -2.10 5.80
CA PHE A 106 -13.02 -3.46 5.43
C PHE A 106 -14.19 -4.18 4.75
N LEU A 107 -13.88 -5.02 3.77
CA LEU A 107 -14.88 -5.85 3.10
C LEU A 107 -15.42 -6.93 4.04
N THR A 108 -14.54 -7.50 4.85
CA THR A 108 -14.88 -8.49 5.89
C THR A 108 -13.94 -8.31 7.08
N PRO A 109 -14.28 -8.85 8.26
CA PRO A 109 -13.28 -9.09 9.29
C PRO A 109 -12.17 -10.04 8.78
N PRO A 110 -11.02 -10.12 9.49
CA PRO A 110 -9.97 -11.06 9.16
C PRO A 110 -10.47 -12.50 9.03
N LYS A 111 -10.01 -13.20 8.00
CA LYS A 111 -10.38 -14.59 7.70
C LYS A 111 -9.16 -15.49 7.77
N GLN A 112 -9.29 -16.60 8.49
CA GLN A 112 -8.25 -17.60 8.59
C GLN A 112 -8.16 -18.43 7.30
N HIS A 113 -6.95 -18.56 6.78
CA HIS A 113 -6.57 -19.47 5.70
C HIS A 113 -5.46 -20.41 6.18
N GLN A 114 -5.02 -21.32 5.32
CA GLN A 114 -4.06 -22.37 5.74
C GLN A 114 -2.74 -21.81 6.30
N TYR A 115 -2.20 -20.75 5.67
CA TYR A 115 -0.89 -20.19 6.03
C TYR A 115 -0.93 -18.70 6.35
N GLU A 116 -2.12 -18.12 6.39
CA GLU A 116 -2.27 -16.69 6.67
C GLU A 116 -3.66 -16.36 7.21
N ILE A 117 -3.72 -15.22 7.88
CA ILE A 117 -4.97 -14.52 8.17
C ILE A 117 -4.97 -13.27 7.32
N ARG A 118 -6.06 -12.97 6.61
CA ARG A 118 -6.13 -11.78 5.76
C ARG A 118 -7.49 -11.14 5.74
N CYS A 119 -7.52 -9.88 5.42
CA CYS A 119 -8.70 -9.11 5.10
C CYS A 119 -8.36 -8.04 4.08
N TYR A 120 -9.39 -7.44 3.51
CA TYR A 120 -9.24 -6.41 2.49
C TYR A 120 -10.01 -5.16 2.90
N LEU A 121 -9.46 -4.00 2.55
CA LEU A 121 -10.16 -2.73 2.63
C LEU A 121 -9.99 -1.97 1.31
N ARG A 122 -10.77 -0.91 1.15
CA ARG A 122 -10.66 -0.02 0.01
C ARG A 122 -10.23 1.35 0.46
N ASP A 123 -9.42 1.98 -0.36
CA ASP A 123 -9.16 3.41 -0.20
C ASP A 123 -10.36 4.25 -0.72
N PRO A 124 -10.36 5.58 -0.54
CA PRO A 124 -11.49 6.42 -0.94
C PRO A 124 -11.85 6.38 -2.43
N ASP A 125 -10.88 6.09 -3.31
CA ASP A 125 -11.11 5.96 -4.76
C ASP A 125 -11.50 4.55 -5.18
N GLY A 126 -11.50 3.60 -4.25
CA GLY A 126 -11.86 2.21 -4.48
C GLY A 126 -10.69 1.28 -4.79
N HIS A 127 -9.46 1.74 -4.64
CA HIS A 127 -8.29 0.85 -4.74
C HIS A 127 -8.32 -0.19 -3.64
N LEU A 128 -8.13 -1.45 -4.01
CA LEU A 128 -8.10 -2.56 -3.08
C LEU A 128 -6.77 -2.60 -2.32
N ILE A 129 -6.83 -2.89 -1.04
CA ILE A 129 -5.66 -3.09 -0.18
C ILE A 129 -5.86 -4.40 0.57
N GLU A 130 -4.87 -5.28 0.52
CA GLU A 130 -4.83 -6.48 1.35
C GLU A 130 -4.03 -6.22 2.62
N VAL A 131 -4.56 -6.66 3.75
CA VAL A 131 -3.81 -6.77 5.01
C VAL A 131 -3.71 -8.24 5.35
N GLY A 132 -2.50 -8.72 5.56
CA GLY A 132 -2.25 -10.12 5.83
C GLY A 132 -1.24 -10.35 6.95
N GLN A 133 -1.48 -11.41 7.70
CA GLN A 133 -0.56 -11.92 8.71
C GLN A 133 -0.19 -13.35 8.32
N THR A 134 1.08 -13.59 8.08
CA THR A 134 1.57 -14.94 7.81
C THR A 134 1.52 -15.76 9.09
N THR A 135 0.91 -16.94 9.01
CA THR A 135 0.89 -17.93 10.10
C THR A 135 1.71 -19.13 9.65
N ASP A 136 2.86 -19.32 10.28
CA ASP A 136 3.68 -20.50 10.04
C ASP A 136 3.12 -21.68 10.86
N PRO A 137 3.03 -22.89 10.30
CA PRO A 137 2.74 -24.10 11.06
C PRO A 137 3.68 -24.33 12.25
N GLY A 138 4.90 -23.74 12.23
CA GLY A 138 5.84 -23.75 13.34
C GLY A 138 5.61 -22.68 14.39
N GLY A 139 4.71 -21.74 14.19
CA GLY A 139 4.36 -20.69 15.14
C GLY A 139 5.31 -19.49 15.19
N ASP A 140 6.34 -19.48 14.38
CA ASP A 140 7.27 -18.35 14.28
C ASP A 140 6.95 -17.51 13.05
N TRP A 141 6.44 -16.30 13.30
CA TRP A 141 6.30 -15.31 12.25
C TRP A 141 7.59 -14.48 12.17
N THR A 142 8.38 -14.73 11.15
CA THR A 142 9.51 -13.88 10.80
C THR A 142 9.13 -13.13 9.53
N PRO A 143 9.02 -11.80 9.55
CA PRO A 143 8.85 -11.07 8.31
C PRO A 143 10.11 -11.29 7.48
N HIS A 144 9.95 -11.94 6.34
CA HIS A 144 11.01 -11.96 5.34
C HIS A 144 11.04 -10.61 4.66
N TRP A 145 11.71 -9.65 5.30
CA TRP A 145 11.95 -8.37 4.66
C TRP A 145 12.87 -8.58 3.46
N PRO A 146 12.61 -7.89 2.35
CA PRO A 146 13.61 -7.83 1.29
C PRO A 146 14.95 -7.40 1.88
N SER A 147 16.01 -8.07 1.50
CA SER A 147 17.36 -7.85 2.05
C SER A 147 17.91 -6.43 1.82
N SER A 148 17.20 -5.62 1.05
CA SER A 148 17.52 -4.21 0.77
C SER A 148 16.92 -3.22 1.78
N VAL A 149 16.08 -3.67 2.71
CA VAL A 149 15.54 -2.80 3.75
C VAL A 149 16.44 -2.94 4.97
N PRO A 150 17.10 -1.87 5.43
CA PRO A 150 17.87 -1.92 6.67
C PRO A 150 16.93 -2.31 7.81
N ALA A 151 17.33 -3.29 8.62
CA ALA A 151 16.67 -3.53 9.88
C ALA A 151 16.78 -2.25 10.70
N GLU A 152 15.64 -1.64 11.07
CA GLU A 152 15.67 -0.56 12.05
C GLU A 152 16.26 -1.16 13.33
N GLU A 153 17.42 -0.66 13.72
CA GLU A 153 17.96 -0.99 15.03
C GLU A 153 16.97 -0.48 16.09
N PRO A 154 16.59 -1.33 17.05
CA PRO A 154 15.76 -0.88 18.16
C PRO A 154 16.50 0.23 18.90
N GLY A 155 15.98 1.46 18.79
CA GLY A 155 16.47 2.60 19.55
C GLY A 155 16.17 2.49 21.05
#